data_89218c075a81aac3779c4662821b4fbd
#
_entry.id   89218c075a81aac3779c4662821b4fbd
#
_cell.length_a   1.000
_cell.length_b   1.000
_cell.length_c   1.000
_cell.angle_alpha   90.00
_cell.angle_beta   90.00
_cell.angle_gamma   90.00
#
_symmetry.space_group_name_H-M   'P 1'
#
loop_
_entity.id
_entity.type
_entity.pdbx_description
1 polymer ?
#
loop_
_entity_poly.entity_id
_entity_poly.type
_entity_poly.pdbx_seq_one_letter_code
_entity_poly.pdbx_strand_id
1 'polypeptide(L)'
;MNPLHPPQFLIVGAGAAGLMTARELGREGKRVTILEARDRCGGRIYPLPVQEFGYPAEGGAEFVHGAAPVTRALMREARLSLSPIEGTD
;
A
#
# COMPACT_ATOMS: atom_id res chain seq x y z
N MET A 1 0.16 -21.32 -5.17
CA MET A 1 -0.66 -21.81 -4.03
C MET A 1 -0.26 -23.23 -3.71
N ASN A 2 0.06 -23.52 -2.45
CA ASN A 2 0.47 -24.85 -2.03
C ASN A 2 -0.77 -25.67 -1.64
N PRO A 3 -1.09 -26.80 -2.32
CA PRO A 3 -2.28 -27.58 -1.99
C PRO A 3 -2.23 -28.23 -0.61
N LEU A 4 -1.03 -28.45 -0.03
CA LEU A 4 -0.89 -28.99 1.33
C LEU A 4 -1.12 -27.94 2.42
N HIS A 5 -1.03 -26.68 2.05
CA HIS A 5 -1.22 -25.56 2.96
C HIS A 5 -2.08 -24.50 2.30
N PRO A 6 -3.37 -24.81 2.09
CA PRO A 6 -4.26 -23.85 1.41
C PRO A 6 -4.37 -22.56 2.20
N PRO A 7 -4.57 -21.41 1.53
CA PRO A 7 -4.76 -20.16 2.23
C PRO A 7 -6.08 -20.20 3.01
N GLN A 8 -6.09 -19.54 4.18
CA GLN A 8 -7.33 -19.37 4.94
C GLN A 8 -8.15 -18.21 4.40
N PHE A 9 -7.48 -17.28 3.70
CA PHE A 9 -8.11 -16.09 3.13
C PHE A 9 -7.56 -15.82 1.75
N LEU A 10 -8.46 -15.50 0.83
CA LEU A 10 -8.12 -14.99 -0.49
C LEU A 10 -8.54 -13.53 -0.54
N ILE A 11 -7.63 -12.67 -0.96
CA ILE A 11 -7.90 -11.25 -1.12
C ILE A 11 -7.80 -10.93 -2.61
N VAL A 12 -8.83 -10.31 -3.15
CA VAL A 12 -8.84 -9.91 -4.55
C VAL A 12 -8.48 -8.43 -4.61
N GLY A 13 -7.34 -8.14 -5.23
CA GLY A 13 -6.81 -6.79 -5.35
C GLY A 13 -5.71 -6.49 -4.36
N ALA A 14 -4.59 -5.99 -4.87
CA ALA A 14 -3.41 -5.62 -4.10
C ALA A 14 -3.23 -4.10 -4.05
N GLY A 15 -4.33 -3.36 -3.90
CA GLY A 15 -4.31 -1.94 -3.59
C GLY A 15 -4.12 -1.74 -2.09
N ALA A 16 -4.28 -0.51 -1.62
CA ALA A 16 -4.02 -0.18 -0.21
C ALA A 16 -4.88 -1.01 0.74
N ALA A 17 -6.17 -1.17 0.45
CA ALA A 17 -7.08 -1.92 1.30
C ALA A 17 -6.71 -3.41 1.36
N GLY A 18 -6.43 -4.02 0.22
CA GLY A 18 -6.06 -5.44 0.15
C GLY A 18 -4.75 -5.72 0.85
N LEU A 19 -3.75 -4.88 0.62
CA LEU A 19 -2.45 -5.03 1.27
C LEU A 19 -2.54 -4.84 2.78
N MET A 20 -3.32 -3.87 3.24
CA MET A 20 -3.53 -3.65 4.67
C MET A 20 -4.26 -4.83 5.32
N THR A 21 -5.27 -5.36 4.65
CA THR A 21 -5.99 -6.53 5.13
C THR A 21 -5.05 -7.74 5.26
N ALA A 22 -4.22 -7.97 4.24
CA ALA A 22 -3.24 -9.05 4.26
C ALA A 22 -2.25 -8.89 5.41
N ARG A 23 -1.77 -7.67 5.63
CA ARG A 23 -0.86 -7.37 6.74
C ARG A 23 -1.46 -7.72 8.09
N GLU A 24 -2.68 -7.28 8.33
CA GLU A 24 -3.34 -7.52 9.61
C GLU A 24 -3.64 -8.99 9.83
N LEU A 25 -4.10 -9.71 8.80
CA LEU A 25 -4.32 -11.14 8.91
C LEU A 25 -3.01 -11.90 9.10
N GLY A 26 -1.96 -11.50 8.42
CA GLY A 26 -0.64 -12.11 8.57
C GLY A 26 -0.06 -11.94 9.97
N ARG A 27 -0.29 -10.79 10.59
CA ARG A 27 0.12 -10.55 11.98
C ARG A 27 -0.55 -11.50 12.96
N GLU A 28 -1.74 -11.97 12.63
CA GLU A 28 -2.46 -12.96 13.43
C GLU A 28 -2.14 -14.40 13.04
N GLY A 29 -1.14 -14.59 12.20
CA GLY A 29 -0.67 -15.92 11.78
C GLY A 29 -1.55 -16.58 10.73
N LYS A 30 -2.42 -15.84 10.07
CA LYS A 30 -3.30 -16.39 9.03
C LYS A 30 -2.54 -16.53 7.71
N ARG A 31 -2.89 -17.56 6.94
CA ARG A 31 -2.36 -17.75 5.60
C ARG A 31 -3.22 -16.98 4.62
N VAL A 32 -2.58 -16.10 3.86
CA VAL A 32 -3.28 -15.18 2.95
C VAL A 32 -2.67 -15.30 1.56
N THR A 33 -3.52 -15.32 0.56
CA THR A 33 -3.12 -15.20 -0.85
C THR A 33 -3.82 -13.99 -1.43
N ILE A 34 -3.07 -13.15 -2.14
CA ILE A 34 -3.61 -11.97 -2.81
C ILE A 34 -3.57 -12.23 -4.30
N LEU A 35 -4.70 -11.99 -4.96
CA LEU A 35 -4.83 -12.07 -6.41
C LEU A 35 -4.90 -10.66 -6.96
N GLU A 36 -3.99 -10.32 -7.87
CA GLU A 36 -3.91 -9.00 -8.47
C GLU A 36 -3.96 -9.13 -9.99
N ALA A 37 -4.85 -8.35 -10.63
CA ALA A 37 -5.03 -8.40 -12.07
C ALA A 37 -3.90 -7.73 -12.85
N ARG A 38 -3.22 -6.76 -12.24
CA ARG A 38 -2.10 -6.06 -12.86
C ARG A 38 -0.78 -6.73 -12.51
N ASP A 39 0.27 -6.32 -13.18
CA ASP A 39 1.63 -6.82 -12.92
C ASP A 39 2.33 -6.09 -11.76
N ARG A 40 1.60 -5.27 -11.02
CA ARG A 40 2.11 -4.54 -9.87
C ARG A 40 1.06 -4.44 -8.77
N CYS A 41 1.49 -4.28 -7.54
CA CYS A 41 0.60 -3.94 -6.44
C CYS A 41 0.49 -2.42 -6.29
N GLY A 42 -0.35 -1.96 -5.37
CA GLY A 42 -0.50 -0.55 -5.03
C GLY A 42 -1.78 0.09 -5.54
N GLY A 43 -2.34 -0.41 -6.65
CA GLY A 43 -3.55 0.16 -7.21
C GLY A 43 -3.39 1.63 -7.57
N ARG A 44 -4.16 2.50 -6.90
CA ARG A 44 -4.12 3.95 -7.11
C ARG A 44 -2.91 4.63 -6.47
N ILE A 45 -2.13 3.91 -5.70
CA ILE A 45 -0.83 4.39 -5.23
C ILE A 45 0.19 3.88 -6.24
N TYR A 46 0.84 4.79 -6.95
CA TYR A 46 1.71 4.43 -8.06
C TYR A 46 2.93 5.35 -8.15
N PRO A 47 3.99 5.05 -7.39
CA PRO A 47 5.23 5.79 -7.52
C PRO A 47 5.84 5.54 -8.90
N LEU A 48 6.31 6.60 -9.54
CA LEU A 48 6.93 6.52 -10.84
C LEU A 48 8.44 6.33 -10.71
N PRO A 49 9.09 5.69 -11.69
CA PRO A 49 10.54 5.45 -11.61
C PRO A 49 11.34 6.75 -11.56
N VAL A 50 12.19 6.88 -10.54
CA VAL A 50 13.07 8.04 -10.40
C VAL A 50 14.01 8.16 -11.61
N GLN A 51 14.43 7.05 -12.18
CA GLN A 51 15.33 7.02 -13.32
C GLN A 51 14.75 7.73 -14.54
N GLU A 52 13.42 7.69 -14.72
CA GLU A 52 12.78 8.34 -15.87
C GLU A 52 12.55 9.83 -15.64
N PHE A 53 12.31 10.22 -14.40
CA PHE A 53 11.90 11.59 -14.07
C PHE A 53 12.99 12.42 -13.40
N GLY A 54 14.04 11.76 -12.89
CA GLY A 54 15.13 12.45 -12.20
C GLY A 54 14.78 12.90 -10.78
N TYR A 55 13.57 12.64 -10.32
CA TYR A 55 13.09 12.97 -8.97
C TYR A 55 11.94 12.05 -8.61
N PRO A 56 11.62 11.90 -7.32
CA PRO A 56 10.44 11.12 -6.92
C PRO A 56 9.15 11.76 -7.43
N ALA A 57 8.36 10.98 -8.15
CA ALA A 57 7.09 11.45 -8.70
C ALA A 57 6.01 10.39 -8.48
N GLU A 58 4.76 10.83 -8.36
CA GLU A 58 3.61 9.96 -8.14
C GLU A 58 2.70 9.96 -9.36
N GLY A 59 2.39 8.77 -9.87
CA GLY A 59 1.44 8.59 -10.96
C GLY A 59 0.00 8.46 -10.48
N GLY A 60 -0.21 8.41 -9.19
CA GLY A 60 -1.52 8.26 -8.56
C GLY A 60 -1.68 9.16 -7.36
N ALA A 61 -2.09 8.58 -6.23
CA ALA A 61 -2.30 9.34 -4.99
C ALA A 61 -1.01 10.00 -4.52
N GLU A 62 -1.07 11.27 -4.23
CA GLU A 62 0.10 12.06 -3.86
C GLU A 62 -0.06 12.75 -2.52
N PHE A 63 -1.27 13.15 -2.16
CA PHE A 63 -1.51 13.97 -0.98
C PHE A 63 -2.23 13.20 0.12
N VAL A 64 -1.90 13.51 1.37
CA VAL A 64 -2.61 13.03 2.54
C VAL A 64 -3.40 14.20 3.10
N HIS A 65 -4.72 14.05 3.16
CA HIS A 65 -5.62 15.11 3.63
C HIS A 65 -6.08 14.84 5.05
N GLY A 66 -6.18 15.89 5.84
CA GLY A 66 -6.69 15.83 7.19
C GLY A 66 -5.77 15.10 8.17
N ALA A 67 -6.33 14.63 9.25
CA ALA A 67 -5.57 13.95 10.30
C ALA A 67 -5.03 12.60 9.88
N ALA A 68 -5.85 11.79 9.19
CA ALA A 68 -5.51 10.48 8.65
C ALA A 68 -4.59 9.67 9.59
N PRO A 69 -5.05 9.34 10.81
CA PRO A 69 -4.16 8.78 11.83
C PRO A 69 -3.58 7.42 11.46
N VAL A 70 -4.35 6.58 10.80
CA VAL A 70 -3.87 5.25 10.38
C VAL A 70 -2.81 5.37 9.29
N THR A 71 -3.06 6.21 8.28
CA THR A 71 -2.11 6.44 7.19
C THR A 71 -0.79 7.01 7.74
N ARG A 72 -0.89 7.99 8.64
CA ARG A 72 0.30 8.59 9.24
C ARG A 72 1.09 7.60 10.09
N ALA A 73 0.39 6.72 10.82
CA ALA A 73 1.04 5.67 11.59
C ALA A 73 1.79 4.69 10.70
N LEU A 74 1.17 4.27 9.58
CA LEU A 74 1.82 3.40 8.60
C LEU A 74 3.06 4.06 8.01
N MET A 75 2.97 5.34 7.68
CA MET A 75 4.12 6.07 7.13
C MET A 75 5.27 6.13 8.13
N ARG A 76 4.98 6.36 9.41
CA ARG A 76 6.02 6.33 10.45
C ARG A 76 6.68 4.97 10.55
N GLU A 77 5.90 3.88 10.53
CA GLU A 77 6.47 2.52 10.53
C GLU A 77 7.36 2.28 9.32
N ALA A 78 6.97 2.78 8.16
CA ALA A 78 7.73 2.63 6.93
C ALA A 78 8.89 3.63 6.82
N ARG A 79 9.05 4.51 7.80
CA ARG A 79 10.05 5.58 7.81
C ARG A 79 9.92 6.51 6.62
N LEU A 80 8.67 6.81 6.26
CA LEU A 80 8.33 7.79 5.25
C LEU A 80 7.89 9.07 5.92
N SER A 81 8.20 10.19 5.31
CA SER A 81 7.84 11.49 5.83
C SER A 81 6.86 12.21 4.93
N LEU A 82 6.06 13.08 5.54
CA LEU A 82 5.13 13.96 4.84
C LEU A 82 5.70 15.37 4.90
N SER A 83 5.60 16.06 3.77
CA SER A 83 5.97 17.47 3.70
C SER A 83 4.70 18.31 3.63
N PRO A 84 4.58 19.37 4.43
CA PRO A 84 3.40 20.23 4.34
C PRO A 84 3.37 20.98 3.01
N ILE A 85 2.14 21.22 2.53
CA ILE A 85 1.92 22.02 1.34
C ILE A 85 1.39 23.37 1.81
N GLU A 86 2.06 24.43 1.42
CA GLU A 86 1.70 25.78 1.82
C GLU A 86 0.33 26.14 1.27
N GLY A 87 -0.55 26.66 2.13
CA GLY A 87 -1.87 27.11 1.77
C GLY A 87 -2.92 26.02 1.64
N THR A 88 -2.56 24.77 1.89
CA THR A 88 -3.49 23.63 1.88
C THR A 88 -3.27 22.74 3.09
N ASP A 89 -4.27 21.95 3.45
CA ASP A 89 -4.21 21.02 4.59
C ASP A 89 -3.81 19.60 4.18
#